data_a8340b51d0efb435ccca4748c5a04ced
#
_entry.id   a8340b51d0efb435ccca4748c5a04ced
#
_cell.length_a   1.000
_cell.length_b   1.000
_cell.length_c   1.000
_cell.angle_alpha   90.00
_cell.angle_beta   90.00
_cell.angle_gamma   90.00
#
_symmetry.space_group_name_H-M   'P 1'
#
loop_
_entity.id
_entity.type
_entity.pdbx_description
1 polymer ?
#
loop_
_entity_poly.entity_id
_entity_poly.type
_entity_poly.pdbx_seq_one_letter_code
_entity_poly.pdbx_strand_id
1 'polypeptide(L)'
;MTAATPSAFVYVLRCVDGSLYCGWTTDLDRRLDHHRSGRASRYTRSRLPLELAWSRQMPSRSEAMREEARIKRLSRADKLCLVSERG
;
A
#
# COMPACT_ATOMS: atom_id res chain seq x y z
N MET A 1 -15.24 4.76 -26.25
CA MET A 1 -14.07 4.21 -25.71
C MET A 1 -14.05 4.30 -24.18
N THR A 2 -13.70 3.27 -23.59
CA THR A 2 -13.72 3.22 -22.13
C THR A 2 -12.53 3.88 -21.55
N ALA A 3 -12.73 4.55 -20.44
CA ALA A 3 -11.60 5.00 -19.67
C ALA A 3 -10.78 3.79 -19.23
N ALA A 4 -9.49 3.94 -19.25
CA ALA A 4 -8.62 2.86 -18.81
C ALA A 4 -8.86 2.59 -17.33
N THR A 5 -9.12 1.34 -17.00
CA THR A 5 -9.19 0.93 -15.61
C THR A 5 -7.78 0.81 -15.09
N PRO A 6 -7.48 1.30 -13.89
CA PRO A 6 -6.14 1.11 -13.34
C PRO A 6 -5.85 -0.37 -13.24
N SER A 7 -4.67 -0.77 -13.68
CA SER A 7 -4.29 -2.18 -13.63
C SER A 7 -3.82 -2.60 -12.26
N ALA A 8 -3.34 -1.67 -11.46
CA ALA A 8 -2.78 -2.02 -10.17
C ALA A 8 -2.73 -0.79 -9.25
N PHE A 9 -2.45 -1.03 -7.99
CA PHE A 9 -2.33 0.00 -6.98
C PHE A 9 -1.10 -0.29 -6.13
N VAL A 10 -0.42 0.77 -5.72
CA VAL A 10 0.57 0.70 -4.67
C VAL A 10 -0.04 1.33 -3.44
N TYR A 11 0.20 0.77 -2.27
CA TYR A 11 -0.42 1.27 -1.05
C TYR A 11 0.55 1.21 0.11
N VAL A 12 0.30 2.05 1.10
CA VAL A 12 1.04 2.04 2.36
C VAL A 12 0.02 1.96 3.49
N LEU A 13 0.22 1.01 4.38
CA LEU A 13 -0.64 0.81 5.54
C LEU A 13 0.09 1.30 6.79
N ARG A 14 -0.65 1.94 7.69
CA ARG A 14 -0.13 2.27 9.00
C ARG A 14 -0.66 1.26 9.99
N CYS A 15 0.24 0.60 10.68
CA CYS A 15 -0.12 -0.43 11.66
C CYS A 15 -0.29 0.18 13.04
N VAL A 16 -0.83 -0.61 13.95
CA VAL A 16 -1.14 -0.11 15.30
C VAL A 16 0.11 0.38 16.04
N ASP A 17 1.25 -0.20 15.75
CA ASP A 17 2.52 0.20 16.37
C ASP A 17 3.18 1.38 15.68
N GLY A 18 2.50 1.98 14.69
CA GLY A 18 3.05 3.11 13.95
C GLY A 18 3.93 2.73 12.78
N SER A 19 4.21 1.46 12.59
CA SER A 19 5.04 1.03 11.47
C SER A 19 4.26 1.16 10.16
N LEU A 20 5.00 1.27 9.06
CA LEU A 20 4.43 1.42 7.72
C LEU A 20 4.74 0.20 6.88
N TYR A 21 3.73 -0.32 6.22
CA TYR A 21 3.85 -1.48 5.36
C TYR A 21 3.47 -1.09 3.92
N CYS A 22 4.35 -1.36 2.96
CA CYS A 22 4.10 -1.05 1.56
C CYS A 22 3.83 -2.32 0.78
N GLY A 23 2.84 -2.27 -0.11
CA GLY A 23 2.52 -3.40 -0.97
C GLY A 23 1.92 -2.92 -2.28
N TRP A 24 1.59 -3.87 -3.16
CA TRP A 24 0.85 -3.56 -4.36
C TRP A 24 -0.19 -4.64 -4.60
N THR A 25 -1.23 -4.30 -5.37
CA THR A 25 -2.30 -5.24 -5.63
C THR A 25 -3.08 -4.80 -6.88
N THR A 26 -3.81 -5.72 -7.47
CA THR A 26 -4.74 -5.38 -8.55
C THR A 26 -6.15 -5.09 -8.02
N ASP A 27 -6.41 -5.35 -6.74
CA ASP A 27 -7.72 -5.12 -6.13
C ASP A 27 -7.49 -4.57 -4.73
N LEU A 28 -7.50 -3.25 -4.61
CA LEU A 28 -7.16 -2.60 -3.35
C LEU A 28 -8.13 -2.94 -2.23
N ASP A 29 -9.43 -2.89 -2.51
CA ASP A 29 -10.44 -3.14 -1.47
C ASP A 29 -10.32 -4.56 -0.93
N ARG A 30 -10.17 -5.52 -1.81
CA ARG A 30 -10.03 -6.92 -1.40
C ARG A 30 -8.75 -7.12 -0.60
N ARG A 31 -7.66 -6.49 -1.02
CA ARG A 31 -6.39 -6.62 -0.32
C ARG A 31 -6.46 -6.01 1.07
N LEU A 32 -7.15 -4.87 1.21
CA LEU A 32 -7.33 -4.27 2.52
C LEU A 32 -8.14 -5.17 3.44
N ASP A 33 -9.18 -5.82 2.92
CA ASP A 33 -9.94 -6.78 3.70
C ASP A 33 -9.07 -7.93 4.16
N HIS A 34 -8.21 -8.44 3.29
CA HIS A 34 -7.29 -9.51 3.65
C HIS A 34 -6.34 -9.08 4.77
N HIS A 35 -5.81 -7.86 4.67
CA HIS A 35 -4.93 -7.35 5.72
C HIS A 35 -5.66 -7.21 7.03
N ARG A 36 -6.87 -6.65 7.00
CA ARG A 36 -7.65 -6.43 8.22
C ARG A 36 -8.06 -7.74 8.88
N SER A 37 -8.23 -8.79 8.09
CA SER A 37 -8.60 -10.11 8.62
C SER A 37 -7.38 -10.92 9.04
N GLY A 38 -6.17 -10.39 8.87
CA GLY A 38 -4.95 -11.07 9.26
C GLY A 38 -4.48 -12.11 8.28
N ARG A 39 -4.97 -12.09 7.03
CA ARG A 39 -4.66 -13.14 6.05
C ARG A 39 -3.67 -12.75 4.98
N ALA A 40 -3.30 -11.47 4.90
CA ALA A 40 -2.49 -11.02 3.78
C ALA A 40 -0.99 -11.12 4.05
N SER A 41 -0.56 -10.90 5.28
CA SER A 41 0.87 -10.81 5.57
C SER A 41 1.10 -11.11 7.03
N ARG A 42 2.21 -11.79 7.32
CA ARG A 42 2.61 -12.01 8.71
C ARG A 42 2.91 -10.70 9.41
N TYR A 43 3.53 -9.79 8.68
CA TYR A 43 3.91 -8.50 9.23
C TYR A 43 2.69 -7.74 9.74
N THR A 44 1.66 -7.62 8.89
CA THR A 44 0.48 -6.86 9.27
C THR A 44 -0.41 -7.63 10.24
N ARG A 45 -0.40 -8.95 10.17
CA ARG A 45 -1.24 -9.78 11.05
C ARG A 45 -0.94 -9.55 12.52
N SER A 46 0.32 -9.38 12.85
CA SER A 46 0.72 -9.17 14.24
C SER A 46 0.62 -7.72 14.66
N ARG A 47 0.20 -6.82 13.78
CA ARG A 47 0.17 -5.38 14.03
C ARG A 47 -1.20 -4.76 13.74
N LEU A 48 -2.23 -5.55 13.89
CA LEU A 48 -3.60 -5.05 13.75
C LEU A 48 -3.99 -4.27 14.98
N PRO A 49 -4.90 -3.31 14.88
CA PRO A 49 -5.54 -2.85 13.65
C PRO A 49 -4.62 -1.99 12.79
N LEU A 50 -4.98 -1.87 11.52
CA LEU A 50 -4.23 -1.05 10.58
C LEU A 50 -5.17 -0.16 9.79
N GLU A 51 -4.59 0.83 9.12
CA GLU A 51 -5.37 1.73 8.28
C GLU A 51 -4.61 2.04 7.00
N LEU A 52 -5.35 2.37 5.95
CA LEU A 52 -4.75 2.78 4.69
C LEU A 52 -4.23 4.20 4.85
N ALA A 53 -2.92 4.38 4.77
CA ALA A 53 -2.31 5.68 4.92
C ALA A 53 -2.11 6.40 3.59
N TRP A 54 -1.95 5.63 2.49
CA TRP A 54 -1.66 6.22 1.19
C TRP A 54 -1.84 5.16 0.11
N SER A 55 -2.30 5.59 -1.06
CA SER A 55 -2.36 4.68 -2.21
C SER A 55 -2.24 5.49 -3.50
N ARG A 56 -1.83 4.81 -4.57
CA ARG A 56 -1.72 5.40 -5.89
C ARG A 56 -2.10 4.37 -6.93
N GLN A 57 -2.91 4.78 -7.90
CA GLN A 57 -3.24 3.96 -9.05
C GLN A 57 -2.06 3.93 -10.00
N MET A 58 -1.76 2.75 -10.53
CA MET A 58 -0.66 2.56 -11.47
C MET A 58 -1.21 2.00 -12.77
N PRO A 59 -0.60 2.36 -13.90
CA PRO A 59 -1.11 1.90 -15.20
C PRO A 59 -0.86 0.43 -15.49
N SER A 60 0.06 -0.21 -14.79
CA SER A 60 0.37 -1.61 -15.01
C SER A 60 0.91 -2.25 -13.74
N ARG A 61 0.90 -3.59 -13.73
CA ARG A 61 1.48 -4.34 -12.63
C ARG A 61 2.97 -4.08 -12.51
N SER A 62 3.66 -4.02 -13.66
CA SER A 62 5.10 -3.75 -13.65
C SER A 62 5.42 -2.45 -12.97
N GLU A 63 4.65 -1.41 -13.29
CA GLU A 63 4.91 -0.12 -12.67
C GLU A 63 4.56 -0.11 -11.21
N ALA A 64 3.51 -0.83 -10.81
CA ALA A 64 3.18 -0.96 -9.40
C ALA A 64 4.30 -1.64 -8.63
N MET A 65 4.87 -2.70 -9.23
CA MET A 65 5.97 -3.42 -8.59
C MET A 65 7.21 -2.54 -8.44
N ARG A 66 7.51 -1.74 -9.46
CA ARG A 66 8.64 -0.83 -9.40
C ARG A 66 8.44 0.25 -8.34
N GLU A 67 7.23 0.77 -8.26
CA GLU A 67 6.93 1.81 -7.29
C GLU A 67 6.98 1.26 -5.88
N GLU A 68 6.46 0.05 -5.68
CA GLU A 68 6.57 -0.61 -4.39
C GLU A 68 8.02 -0.77 -3.96
N ALA A 69 8.87 -1.23 -4.90
CA ALA A 69 10.27 -1.42 -4.61
C ALA A 69 10.94 -0.10 -4.26
N ARG A 70 10.60 0.96 -4.99
CA ARG A 70 11.14 2.28 -4.73
C ARG A 70 10.76 2.77 -3.32
N ILE A 71 9.50 2.62 -2.97
CA ILE A 71 9.01 3.09 -1.67
C ILE A 71 9.65 2.29 -0.54
N LYS A 72 9.82 0.99 -0.73
CA LYS A 72 10.43 0.14 0.29
C LYS A 72 11.87 0.55 0.61
N ARG A 73 12.54 1.20 -0.33
CA ARG A 73 13.91 1.69 -0.11
C ARG A 73 13.98 3.03 0.57
N LEU A 74 12.86 3.73 0.70
CA LEU A 74 12.85 5.02 1.35
C LEU A 74 13.14 4.86 2.84
N SER A 75 13.78 5.89 3.42
CA SER A 75 13.93 5.96 4.86
C SER A 75 12.56 6.11 5.50
N ARG A 76 12.48 5.85 6.80
CA ARG A 76 11.22 6.05 7.50
C ARG A 76 10.74 7.49 7.38
N ALA A 77 11.66 8.44 7.48
CA ALA A 77 11.30 9.87 7.36
C ALA A 77 10.69 10.15 6.00
N ASP A 78 11.27 9.60 4.92
CA ASP A 78 10.75 9.81 3.58
C ASP A 78 9.41 9.14 3.39
N LYS A 79 9.21 7.96 3.96
CA LYS A 79 7.92 7.29 3.89
C LYS A 79 6.84 8.11 4.61
N LEU A 80 7.19 8.70 5.75
CA LEU A 80 6.24 9.54 6.48
C LEU A 80 5.90 10.78 5.67
N CYS A 81 6.87 11.36 4.97
CA CYS A 81 6.61 12.48 4.07
C CYS A 81 5.65 12.07 2.96
N LEU A 82 5.86 10.91 2.38
CA LEU A 82 5.01 10.42 1.30
C LEU A 82 3.56 10.31 1.75
N VAL A 83 3.31 9.70 2.90
CA VAL A 83 1.94 9.51 3.35
C VAL A 83 1.31 10.81 3.82
N SER A 84 2.09 11.79 4.21
CA SER A 84 1.54 13.08 4.65
C SER A 84 1.28 14.03 3.49
N GLU A 85 1.80 13.73 2.28
CA GLU A 85 1.58 14.56 1.10
C GLU A 85 0.17 14.51 0.56
N ARG A 86 -0.52 13.46 0.82
CA ARG A 86 -1.87 13.37 0.32
C ARG A 86 -2.73 14.38 1.05
N GLY A 87 -3.32 15.19 0.33
CA GLY A 87 -4.05 16.30 0.87
C GLY A 87 -5.20 15.93 1.77
#